data_908f437f7a43a54586035a7b1cb51d01
#
_entry.id   908f437f7a43a54586035a7b1cb51d01
#
_cell.length_a   1.000
_cell.length_b   1.000
_cell.length_c   1.000
_cell.angle_alpha   90.00
_cell.angle_beta   90.00
_cell.angle_gamma   90.00
#
_symmetry.space_group_name_H-M   'P 1'
#
loop_
_entity.id
_entity.type
_entity.pdbx_description
1 polymer ?
#
loop_
_entity_poly.entity_id
_entity_poly.type
_entity_poly.pdbx_seq_one_letter_code
_entity_poly.pdbx_strand_id
1 'polypeptide(L)'
;MSRSILIHDGHTSRDVGLVYICSGYLVEQGKVLLVHHNRFDKWVPPGGHIEPGESFAGTAVREFKEETGLLVEAISSQPEIHPADGNATPEPVPFYVDVEREGFATPALVQFFFIQRQPGTRGQAVEAQLEEVHGAAWFGLEDLDGLKTFDQVRSLARFALLNYPVASERAQS
;
A
#
# COMPACT_ATOMS: atom_id res chain seq x y z
N MET A 1 18.10 -38.49 5.61
CA MET A 1 18.32 -37.14 5.01
C MET A 1 17.17 -36.87 4.08
N SER A 2 16.24 -35.99 4.47
CA SER A 2 15.14 -35.57 3.62
C SER A 2 15.68 -34.68 2.51
N ARG A 3 15.55 -35.09 1.25
CA ARG A 3 15.84 -34.22 0.11
C ARG A 3 14.69 -33.22 0.00
N SER A 4 14.93 -31.97 0.34
CA SER A 4 14.00 -30.90 0.01
C SER A 4 13.86 -30.83 -1.51
N ILE A 5 12.65 -31.09 -2.00
CA ILE A 5 12.36 -30.90 -3.41
C ILE A 5 12.13 -29.39 -3.59
N LEU A 6 13.06 -28.73 -4.24
CA LEU A 6 12.90 -27.33 -4.66
C LEU A 6 11.97 -27.36 -5.89
N ILE A 7 10.75 -26.88 -5.70
CA ILE A 7 9.83 -26.62 -6.82
C ILE A 7 10.24 -25.28 -7.41
N HIS A 8 10.79 -25.31 -8.60
CA HIS A 8 11.12 -24.12 -9.36
C HIS A 8 10.16 -24.01 -10.53
N ASP A 9 9.20 -23.11 -10.47
CA ASP A 9 8.23 -22.90 -11.53
C ASP A 9 8.76 -22.07 -12.71
N GLY A 10 9.90 -21.41 -12.51
CA GLY A 10 10.63 -20.73 -13.56
C GLY A 10 10.01 -19.43 -14.09
N HIS A 11 8.85 -19.01 -13.58
CA HIS A 11 8.18 -17.79 -14.03
C HIS A 11 8.44 -16.63 -13.11
N THR A 12 8.82 -15.49 -13.66
CA THR A 12 8.98 -14.20 -12.96
C THR A 12 7.87 -13.23 -13.40
N SER A 13 7.72 -12.12 -12.70
CA SER A 13 6.75 -11.09 -13.07
C SER A 13 6.97 -10.53 -14.48
N ARG A 14 8.21 -10.57 -15.01
CA ARG A 14 8.54 -10.16 -16.38
C ARG A 14 7.97 -11.10 -17.41
N ASP A 15 7.92 -12.39 -17.09
CA ASP A 15 7.43 -13.42 -17.99
C ASP A 15 5.92 -13.34 -18.20
N VAL A 16 5.18 -12.78 -17.25
CA VAL A 16 3.73 -12.57 -17.39
C VAL A 16 3.35 -11.21 -18.01
N GLY A 17 4.33 -10.37 -18.37
CA GLY A 17 4.10 -9.12 -19.07
C GLY A 17 3.41 -8.04 -18.22
N LEU A 18 3.57 -8.10 -16.92
CA LEU A 18 3.07 -7.12 -15.95
C LEU A 18 4.21 -6.63 -15.06
N VAL A 19 4.12 -5.40 -14.60
CA VAL A 19 4.90 -4.92 -13.45
C VAL A 19 4.01 -4.92 -12.22
N TYR A 20 4.58 -5.15 -11.03
CA TYR A 20 3.83 -5.16 -9.78
C TYR A 20 4.11 -3.89 -9.00
N ILE A 21 3.02 -3.23 -8.59
CA ILE A 21 3.03 -2.02 -7.78
C ILE A 21 2.16 -2.24 -6.55
N CYS A 22 2.59 -1.69 -5.42
CA CYS A 22 1.83 -1.74 -4.18
C CYS A 22 1.70 -0.33 -3.60
N SER A 23 0.50 0.01 -3.18
CA SER A 23 0.18 1.32 -2.62
C SER A 23 -0.61 1.21 -1.33
N GLY A 24 -0.52 2.22 -0.48
CA GLY A 24 -1.17 2.26 0.81
C GLY A 24 -2.12 3.45 1.01
N TYR A 25 -3.25 3.21 1.66
CA TYR A 25 -4.18 4.24 2.09
C TYR A 25 -4.21 4.31 3.62
N LEU A 26 -3.71 5.40 4.18
CA LEU A 26 -3.81 5.75 5.59
C LEU A 26 -4.90 6.80 5.78
N VAL A 27 -5.86 6.52 6.64
CA VAL A 27 -6.92 7.47 6.99
C VAL A 27 -6.83 7.83 8.47
N GLU A 28 -6.73 9.12 8.75
CA GLU A 28 -6.74 9.65 10.11
C GLU A 28 -7.66 10.88 10.19
N GLN A 29 -8.46 10.97 11.24
CA GLN A 29 -9.36 12.10 11.48
C GLN A 29 -10.25 12.44 10.27
N GLY A 30 -10.72 11.43 9.55
CA GLY A 30 -11.58 11.61 8.37
C GLY A 30 -10.86 12.13 7.12
N LYS A 31 -9.53 12.06 7.09
CA LYS A 31 -8.70 12.46 5.95
C LYS A 31 -7.76 11.35 5.51
N VAL A 32 -7.53 11.25 4.21
CA VAL A 32 -6.58 10.32 3.61
C VAL A 32 -5.26 11.04 3.32
N LEU A 33 -4.13 10.37 3.58
CA LEU A 33 -2.80 10.87 3.22
C LEU A 33 -2.49 10.52 1.78
N LEU A 34 -2.17 11.53 0.98
CA LEU A 34 -1.69 11.37 -0.40
C LEU A 34 -0.36 12.11 -0.56
N VAL A 35 0.42 11.72 -1.57
CA VAL A 35 1.66 12.36 -1.99
C VAL A 35 1.50 12.98 -3.37
N HIS A 36 2.16 14.11 -3.60
CA HIS A 36 2.20 14.74 -4.91
C HIS A 36 3.38 14.18 -5.71
N HIS A 37 3.09 13.22 -6.59
CA HIS A 37 4.10 12.44 -7.31
C HIS A 37 4.79 13.27 -8.39
N ASN A 38 6.13 13.30 -8.39
CA ASN A 38 6.94 14.13 -9.30
C ASN A 38 6.67 13.84 -10.78
N ARG A 39 6.60 12.55 -11.15
CA ARG A 39 6.44 12.12 -12.54
C ARG A 39 5.04 12.41 -13.11
N PHE A 40 3.99 12.22 -12.31
CA PHE A 40 2.61 12.37 -12.77
C PHE A 40 2.07 13.79 -12.58
N ASP A 41 2.72 14.60 -11.73
CA ASP A 41 2.23 15.92 -11.31
C ASP A 41 0.76 15.82 -10.81
N LYS A 42 0.49 14.77 -10.03
CA LYS A 42 -0.81 14.44 -9.45
C LYS A 42 -0.66 13.89 -8.03
N TRP A 43 -1.73 14.03 -7.26
CA TRP A 43 -1.85 13.42 -5.95
C TRP A 43 -2.21 11.93 -6.10
N VAL A 44 -1.44 11.06 -5.45
CA VAL A 44 -1.62 9.60 -5.49
C VAL A 44 -1.38 9.02 -4.09
N PRO A 45 -1.86 7.81 -3.79
CA PRO A 45 -1.45 7.13 -2.55
C PRO A 45 0.05 6.80 -2.61
N PRO A 46 0.77 6.87 -1.47
CA PRO A 46 2.15 6.40 -1.41
C PRO A 46 2.28 4.97 -1.92
N GLY A 47 3.30 4.72 -2.75
CA GLY A 47 3.50 3.39 -3.32
C GLY A 47 4.50 3.35 -4.46
N GLY A 48 4.92 2.13 -4.81
CA GLY A 48 5.90 1.91 -5.86
C GLY A 48 6.04 0.45 -6.24
N HIS A 49 7.13 0.17 -6.96
CA HIS A 49 7.41 -1.15 -7.51
C HIS A 49 7.90 -2.13 -6.46
N ILE A 50 7.48 -3.38 -6.59
CA ILE A 50 8.02 -4.46 -5.77
C ILE A 50 9.52 -4.68 -6.08
N GLU A 51 10.29 -4.88 -5.04
CA GLU A 51 11.69 -5.25 -5.12
C GLU A 51 11.91 -6.76 -4.90
N PRO A 52 13.04 -7.31 -5.38
CA PRO A 52 13.34 -8.74 -5.19
C PRO A 52 13.31 -9.16 -3.72
N GLY A 53 12.51 -10.17 -3.40
CA GLY A 53 12.40 -10.73 -2.06
C GLY A 53 11.36 -10.06 -1.16
N GLU A 54 10.68 -9.03 -1.63
CA GLU A 54 9.58 -8.40 -0.90
C GLU A 54 8.26 -9.14 -1.08
N SER A 55 7.41 -9.04 -0.06
CA SER A 55 5.98 -9.31 -0.21
C SER A 55 5.26 -8.04 -0.70
N PHE A 56 4.04 -8.19 -1.22
CA PHE A 56 3.25 -7.05 -1.68
C PHE A 56 2.93 -6.06 -0.54
N ALA A 57 2.56 -6.56 0.62
CA ALA A 57 2.32 -5.71 1.79
C ALA A 57 3.61 -5.05 2.29
N GLY A 58 4.73 -5.78 2.26
CA GLY A 58 6.06 -5.26 2.60
C GLY A 58 6.47 -4.10 1.71
N THR A 59 6.24 -4.22 0.40
CA THR A 59 6.46 -3.14 -0.57
C THR A 59 5.64 -1.90 -0.24
N ALA A 60 4.33 -2.07 -0.01
CA ALA A 60 3.46 -0.93 0.34
C ALA A 60 3.92 -0.21 1.63
N VAL A 61 4.39 -0.96 2.62
CA VAL A 61 4.93 -0.41 3.88
C VAL A 61 6.25 0.32 3.67
N ARG A 62 7.18 -0.25 2.88
CA ARG A 62 8.46 0.38 2.56
C ARG A 62 8.27 1.69 1.82
N GLU A 63 7.52 1.67 0.72
CA GLU A 63 7.23 2.86 -0.10
C GLU A 63 6.52 3.94 0.72
N PHE A 64 5.55 3.55 1.55
CA PHE A 64 4.86 4.49 2.41
C PHE A 64 5.83 5.22 3.36
N LYS A 65 6.79 4.46 3.95
CA LYS A 65 7.82 5.03 4.82
C LYS A 65 8.79 5.91 4.04
N GLU A 66 9.24 5.47 2.86
CA GLU A 66 10.18 6.22 2.02
C GLU A 66 9.60 7.57 1.59
N GLU A 67 8.34 7.61 1.16
CA GLU A 67 7.71 8.83 0.67
C GLU A 67 7.18 9.75 1.77
N THR A 68 6.83 9.23 2.96
CA THR A 68 6.18 10.02 4.02
C THR A 68 6.94 10.10 5.34
N GLY A 69 7.98 9.31 5.51
CA GLY A 69 8.72 9.20 6.78
C GLY A 69 7.99 8.43 7.89
N LEU A 70 6.73 8.01 7.67
CA LEU A 70 5.92 7.37 8.70
C LEU A 70 6.25 5.90 8.88
N LEU A 71 6.34 5.46 10.14
CA LEU A 71 6.42 4.04 10.48
C LEU A 71 5.00 3.45 10.49
N VAL A 72 4.73 2.55 9.56
CA VAL A 72 3.40 2.02 9.29
C VAL A 72 3.40 0.50 9.17
N GLU A 73 2.21 -0.08 9.19
CA GLU A 73 1.96 -1.48 8.91
C GLU A 73 0.68 -1.64 8.07
N ALA A 74 0.60 -2.70 7.29
CA ALA A 74 -0.59 -3.01 6.52
C ALA A 74 -1.64 -3.69 7.41
N ILE A 75 -2.91 -3.26 7.27
CA ILE A 75 -4.05 -3.88 7.95
C ILE A 75 -4.57 -5.02 7.09
N SER A 76 -4.85 -6.17 7.69
CA SER A 76 -5.47 -7.30 7.01
C SER A 76 -6.73 -7.76 7.73
N SER A 77 -7.71 -8.20 6.96
CA SER A 77 -8.92 -8.84 7.43
C SER A 77 -8.93 -10.36 7.22
N GLN A 78 -7.82 -10.93 6.74
CA GLN A 78 -7.74 -12.37 6.53
C GLN A 78 -7.76 -13.15 7.85
N PRO A 79 -8.19 -14.42 7.84
CA PRO A 79 -8.11 -15.29 9.01
C PRO A 79 -6.66 -15.46 9.47
N GLU A 80 -6.45 -15.47 10.77
CA GLU A 80 -5.16 -15.82 11.38
C GLU A 80 -4.96 -17.34 11.33
N ILE A 81 -4.24 -17.80 10.32
CA ILE A 81 -3.89 -19.21 10.14
C ILE A 81 -2.38 -19.33 10.29
N HIS A 82 -1.92 -20.05 11.30
CA HIS A 82 -0.50 -20.27 11.58
C HIS A 82 -0.15 -21.74 11.41
N PRO A 83 0.41 -22.14 10.27
CA PRO A 83 0.87 -23.52 10.05
C PRO A 83 1.90 -23.94 11.13
N ALA A 84 1.71 -25.12 11.72
CA ALA A 84 2.55 -25.60 12.81
C ALA A 84 4.01 -25.86 12.39
N ASP A 85 4.25 -26.11 11.11
CA ASP A 85 5.59 -26.35 10.54
C ASP A 85 6.37 -25.07 10.24
N GLY A 86 5.72 -23.90 10.32
CA GLY A 86 6.36 -22.60 10.05
C GLY A 86 6.79 -22.36 8.60
N ASN A 87 6.37 -23.20 7.66
CA ASN A 87 6.75 -23.09 6.24
C ASN A 87 5.98 -22.00 5.48
N ALA A 88 4.89 -21.49 6.06
CA ALA A 88 4.08 -20.42 5.47
C ALA A 88 3.81 -19.33 6.51
N THR A 89 3.91 -18.09 6.07
CA THR A 89 3.59 -16.91 6.88
C THR A 89 2.40 -16.21 6.25
N PRO A 90 1.31 -15.94 7.01
CA PRO A 90 0.20 -15.14 6.50
C PRO A 90 0.65 -13.73 6.13
N GLU A 91 0.22 -13.26 4.98
CA GLU A 91 0.49 -11.89 4.49
C GLU A 91 -0.82 -11.08 4.48
N PRO A 92 -0.77 -9.76 4.74
CA PRO A 92 -1.94 -8.90 4.60
C PRO A 92 -2.57 -8.99 3.21
N VAL A 93 -3.89 -9.00 3.17
CA VAL A 93 -4.66 -9.03 1.92
C VAL A 93 -4.97 -7.60 1.49
N PRO A 94 -4.74 -7.23 0.21
CA PRO A 94 -5.14 -5.92 -0.29
C PRO A 94 -6.67 -5.78 -0.28
N PHE A 95 -7.17 -4.57 -0.06
CA PHE A 95 -8.62 -4.31 -0.15
C PHE A 95 -9.07 -4.13 -1.60
N TYR A 96 -8.15 -3.83 -2.50
CA TYR A 96 -8.43 -3.66 -3.92
C TYR A 96 -7.22 -4.03 -4.77
N VAL A 97 -7.47 -4.58 -5.96
CA VAL A 97 -6.45 -4.93 -6.95
C VAL A 97 -6.98 -4.58 -8.34
N ASP A 98 -6.17 -3.93 -9.15
CA ASP A 98 -6.51 -3.66 -10.55
C ASP A 98 -5.29 -3.77 -11.49
N VAL A 99 -5.55 -3.60 -12.79
CA VAL A 99 -4.51 -3.53 -13.82
C VAL A 99 -4.57 -2.17 -14.48
N GLU A 100 -3.56 -1.37 -14.22
CA GLU A 100 -3.41 -0.03 -14.77
C GLU A 100 -2.58 -0.06 -16.06
N ARG A 101 -3.03 0.68 -17.07
CA ARG A 101 -2.40 0.73 -18.40
C ARG A 101 -1.93 2.14 -18.75
N GLU A 102 -2.68 3.14 -18.35
CA GLU A 102 -2.35 4.53 -18.63
C GLU A 102 -1.13 4.98 -17.84
N GLY A 103 -0.15 5.56 -18.51
CA GLY A 103 1.09 6.04 -17.89
C GLY A 103 2.18 4.98 -17.72
N PHE A 104 1.92 3.73 -18.11
CA PHE A 104 2.88 2.63 -18.02
C PHE A 104 3.26 2.10 -19.41
N ALA A 105 4.56 1.85 -19.64
CA ALA A 105 5.04 1.17 -20.84
C ALA A 105 4.65 -0.31 -20.84
N THR A 106 4.62 -0.93 -19.66
CA THR A 106 4.10 -2.28 -19.39
C THR A 106 2.95 -2.13 -18.41
N PRO A 107 1.79 -2.78 -18.63
CA PRO A 107 0.68 -2.71 -17.68
C PRO A 107 1.10 -3.06 -16.26
N ALA A 108 0.58 -2.35 -15.28
CA ALA A 108 0.87 -2.57 -13.87
C ALA A 108 -0.29 -3.31 -13.18
N LEU A 109 0.01 -4.40 -12.48
CA LEU A 109 -0.89 -4.99 -11.50
C LEU A 109 -0.66 -4.26 -10.19
N VAL A 110 -1.64 -3.48 -9.76
CA VAL A 110 -1.53 -2.65 -8.56
C VAL A 110 -2.36 -3.24 -7.44
N GLN A 111 -1.75 -3.35 -6.26
CA GLN A 111 -2.41 -3.84 -5.05
C GLN A 111 -2.48 -2.72 -4.01
N PHE A 112 -3.67 -2.47 -3.49
CA PHE A 112 -3.95 -1.38 -2.55
C PHE A 112 -4.26 -1.93 -1.17
N PHE A 113 -3.51 -1.45 -0.17
CA PHE A 113 -3.63 -1.86 1.22
C PHE A 113 -4.19 -0.74 2.09
N PHE A 114 -4.99 -1.08 3.08
CA PHE A 114 -5.19 -0.19 4.21
C PHE A 114 -3.93 -0.21 5.07
N ILE A 115 -3.45 0.98 5.41
CA ILE A 115 -2.23 1.19 6.17
C ILE A 115 -2.59 1.89 7.48
N GLN A 116 -1.98 1.47 8.56
CA GLN A 116 -2.07 2.16 9.85
C GLN A 116 -0.69 2.47 10.41
N ARG A 117 -0.61 3.45 11.30
CA ARG A 117 0.64 3.72 12.02
C ARG A 117 0.99 2.54 12.92
N GLN A 118 2.28 2.26 13.04
CA GLN A 118 2.75 1.32 14.04
C GLN A 118 2.41 1.81 15.46
N PRO A 119 2.17 0.90 16.42
CA PRO A 119 1.97 1.28 17.82
C PRO A 119 3.09 2.20 18.33
N GLY A 120 2.71 3.24 19.08
CA GLY A 120 3.66 4.21 19.65
C GLY A 120 4.13 5.33 18.70
N THR A 121 3.72 5.34 17.44
CA THR A 121 4.10 6.40 16.47
C THR A 121 2.98 7.43 16.23
N ARG A 122 1.90 7.36 17.01
CA ARG A 122 0.80 8.33 16.92
C ARG A 122 1.34 9.75 17.18
N GLY A 123 1.09 10.68 16.24
CA GLY A 123 1.60 12.05 16.32
C GLY A 123 2.96 12.29 15.65
N GLN A 124 3.63 11.26 15.11
CA GLN A 124 4.78 11.48 14.24
C GLN A 124 4.37 12.33 13.04
N ALA A 125 5.15 13.40 12.78
CA ALA A 125 4.91 14.27 11.63
C ALA A 125 5.16 13.54 10.30
N VAL A 126 4.43 13.96 9.26
CA VAL A 126 4.69 13.51 7.89
C VAL A 126 5.89 14.30 7.36
N GLU A 127 6.91 13.59 6.89
CA GLU A 127 8.14 14.16 6.32
C GLU A 127 8.28 13.67 4.88
N ALA A 128 7.69 14.42 3.93
CA ALA A 128 7.77 14.06 2.51
C ALA A 128 9.21 14.01 2.00
N GLN A 129 9.58 12.93 1.33
CA GLN A 129 10.91 12.77 0.73
C GLN A 129 10.92 13.43 -0.65
N LEU A 130 11.46 14.65 -0.71
CA LEU A 130 11.37 15.54 -1.88
C LEU A 130 12.14 15.05 -3.11
N GLU A 131 12.93 13.99 -3.00
CA GLU A 131 13.58 13.35 -4.15
C GLU A 131 12.58 12.59 -5.02
N GLU A 132 11.51 12.04 -4.41
CA GLU A 132 10.51 11.20 -5.09
C GLU A 132 9.16 11.88 -5.22
N VAL A 133 8.80 12.74 -4.27
CA VAL A 133 7.51 13.43 -4.24
C VAL A 133 7.70 14.93 -3.97
N HIS A 134 6.80 15.76 -4.52
CA HIS A 134 6.82 17.20 -4.26
C HIS A 134 6.26 17.58 -2.88
N GLY A 135 5.57 16.66 -2.22
CA GLY A 135 4.99 16.86 -0.91
C GLY A 135 3.98 15.79 -0.53
N ALA A 136 3.49 15.86 0.68
CA ALA A 136 2.42 15.00 1.20
C ALA A 136 1.38 15.86 1.91
N ALA A 137 0.10 15.51 1.77
CA ALA A 137 -0.99 16.25 2.39
C ALA A 137 -2.20 15.36 2.69
N TRP A 138 -3.06 15.83 3.59
CA TRP A 138 -4.27 15.17 4.04
C TRP A 138 -5.51 15.75 3.36
N PHE A 139 -6.35 14.89 2.80
CA PHE A 139 -7.55 15.26 2.05
C PHE A 139 -8.80 14.62 2.64
N GLY A 140 -9.84 15.41 2.89
CA GLY A 140 -11.18 14.94 3.26
C GLY A 140 -12.04 14.61 2.05
N LEU A 141 -13.26 14.13 2.28
CA LEU A 141 -14.22 13.83 1.20
C LEU A 141 -14.52 15.04 0.33
N GLU A 142 -14.61 16.20 0.94
CA GLU A 142 -14.91 17.49 0.30
C GLU A 142 -13.80 17.96 -0.64
N ASP A 143 -12.56 17.53 -0.42
CA ASP A 143 -11.40 17.94 -1.21
C ASP A 143 -11.26 17.13 -2.51
N LEU A 144 -11.82 15.91 -2.54
CA LEU A 144 -11.55 14.94 -3.60
C LEU A 144 -12.03 15.39 -4.98
N ASP A 145 -13.16 16.08 -5.08
CA ASP A 145 -13.74 16.44 -6.38
C ASP A 145 -12.90 17.48 -7.13
N GLY A 146 -12.24 18.38 -6.40
CA GLY A 146 -11.32 19.38 -6.96
C GLY A 146 -9.86 18.94 -7.06
N LEU A 147 -9.53 17.75 -6.55
CA LEU A 147 -8.16 17.29 -6.46
C LEU A 147 -7.58 16.91 -7.84
N LYS A 148 -6.37 17.38 -8.14
CA LYS A 148 -5.62 16.96 -9.33
C LYS A 148 -5.08 15.55 -9.14
N THR A 149 -5.86 14.56 -9.52
CA THR A 149 -5.55 13.14 -9.37
C THR A 149 -6.15 12.30 -10.51
N PHE A 150 -5.86 11.01 -10.54
CA PHE A 150 -6.54 10.07 -11.43
C PHE A 150 -7.94 9.74 -10.91
N ASP A 151 -8.89 9.46 -11.79
CA ASP A 151 -10.26 9.12 -11.39
C ASP A 151 -10.33 7.84 -10.55
N GLN A 152 -9.48 6.88 -10.85
CA GLN A 152 -9.33 5.66 -10.07
C GLN A 152 -8.85 5.99 -8.63
N VAL A 153 -7.80 6.81 -8.46
CA VAL A 153 -7.31 7.25 -7.15
C VAL A 153 -8.40 7.99 -6.38
N ARG A 154 -9.14 8.89 -7.04
CA ARG A 154 -10.29 9.60 -6.45
C ARG A 154 -11.33 8.63 -5.89
N SER A 155 -11.68 7.61 -6.68
CA SER A 155 -12.66 6.59 -6.31
C SER A 155 -12.17 5.74 -5.13
N LEU A 156 -10.90 5.31 -5.15
CA LEU A 156 -10.31 4.53 -4.06
C LEU A 156 -10.11 5.35 -2.79
N ALA A 157 -9.71 6.62 -2.89
CA ALA A 157 -9.61 7.51 -1.74
C ALA A 157 -10.97 7.73 -1.06
N ARG A 158 -12.03 7.92 -1.88
CA ARG A 158 -13.41 8.00 -1.38
C ARG A 158 -13.83 6.70 -0.68
N PHE A 159 -13.56 5.56 -1.29
CA PHE A 159 -13.82 4.25 -0.69
C PHE A 159 -13.07 4.09 0.64
N ALA A 160 -11.78 4.43 0.67
CA ALA A 160 -10.96 4.35 1.86
C ALA A 160 -11.49 5.21 3.00
N LEU A 161 -11.86 6.47 2.72
CA LEU A 161 -12.45 7.37 3.72
C LEU A 161 -13.74 6.84 4.33
N LEU A 162 -14.55 6.11 3.56
CA LEU A 162 -15.85 5.59 3.99
C LEU A 162 -15.76 4.20 4.64
N ASN A 163 -14.72 3.42 4.35
CA ASN A 163 -14.62 2.01 4.73
C ASN A 163 -13.33 1.66 5.47
N TYR A 164 -12.52 2.65 5.84
CA TYR A 164 -11.27 2.40 6.56
C TYR A 164 -11.54 1.59 7.84
N PRO A 165 -10.81 0.49 8.07
CA PRO A 165 -11.00 -0.32 9.26
C PRO A 165 -10.66 0.50 10.51
N VAL A 166 -11.66 0.83 11.30
CA VAL A 166 -11.42 1.42 12.64
C VAL A 166 -10.75 0.32 13.45
N ALA A 167 -9.55 0.59 13.96
CA ALA A 167 -8.94 -0.30 14.93
C ALA A 167 -9.97 -0.53 16.03
N SER A 168 -10.53 -1.74 16.10
CA SER A 168 -11.29 -2.14 17.27
C SER A 168 -10.31 -2.00 18.43
N GLU A 169 -10.62 -1.14 19.38
CA GLU A 169 -10.01 -1.12 20.69
C GLU A 169 -10.25 -2.51 21.29
N ARG A 170 -9.49 -3.50 20.85
CA ARG A 170 -9.42 -4.77 21.56
C ARG A 170 -8.67 -4.46 22.84
N ALA A 171 -9.50 -4.37 23.86
CA ALA A 171 -9.17 -4.24 25.25
C ALA A 171 -7.79 -4.81 25.59
N GLN A 172 -6.94 -3.94 26.05
CA GLN A 172 -5.93 -4.29 27.01
C GLN A 172 -6.69 -4.74 28.27
N SER A 173 -6.80 -6.03 28.44
CA SER A 173 -7.18 -6.69 29.69
C SER A 173 -6.04 -7.56 30.14
#